data_f42fdfb763812028073d9d856912ef85
#
_entry.id   f42fdfb763812028073d9d856912ef85
#
_cell.length_a   1.000
_cell.length_b   1.000
_cell.length_c   1.000
_cell.angle_alpha   90.00
_cell.angle_beta   90.00
_cell.angle_gamma   90.00
#
_symmetry.space_group_name_H-M   'P 1'
#
loop_
_entity.id
_entity.type
_entity.pdbx_description
1 polymer ?
#
loop_
_entity_poly.entity_id
_entity_poly.type
_entity_poly.pdbx_seq_one_letter_code
_entity_poly.pdbx_strand_id
1 'polypeptide(L)'
;MKAWEFEHKLTADAVPPELHDDNEADWMAYTEAGRASDKQLFHDWDNKVPGSKAPCDVVIAAVQSMHNRGYDVTEAEKFMEEGLKASEEKDGAAIQVATAKIFHALNEAPKDPASPYWSYNTYRTFADVEKEADFGPAAPYDVFSDDFAKKVTAGWMGQLIGGCLGTQIEGYTTEQIRKRFGEVYGYLRRPETYNDDITYEIAYLDGFIEKGYDITPADVAYKWLELISDGYSAEKTAIENLRRGLLPPESGTTNNYFYDWIGAQMRTPLHGMLAPGNPKLAARLAADDSIVSHSNNGMLGGIFNALLTSLAFTEDHIRTVIEKAVDMIPHKSEYYAVVKHALDLCKENSSWEPVWTACEERYKEYNWIHAYPNAAAEVIALWFGNMDFKETCHIIAMEGQDADCTAAPVLNALAIMIGLDVIDDSYIKPIGDRILTTMRRYQDFKIAELCQWTTDAVRNAVKKQK
;
A
#
# COMPACT_ATOMS: atom_id res chain seq x y z
N MET A 1 17.84 -14.45 -33.82
CA MET A 1 17.31 -15.82 -33.82
C MET A 1 15.80 -15.72 -33.77
N LYS A 2 15.09 -16.42 -34.63
CA LYS A 2 13.62 -16.49 -34.56
C LYS A 2 13.20 -17.58 -33.57
N ALA A 3 12.05 -17.44 -32.90
CA ALA A 3 11.61 -18.41 -31.91
C ALA A 3 11.54 -19.85 -32.46
N TRP A 4 10.98 -20.00 -33.69
CA TRP A 4 10.89 -21.33 -34.31
C TRP A 4 12.26 -21.94 -34.63
N GLU A 5 13.28 -21.12 -34.95
CA GLU A 5 14.66 -21.62 -35.18
C GLU A 5 15.27 -22.15 -33.89
N PHE A 6 14.98 -21.47 -32.77
CA PHE A 6 15.41 -21.90 -31.45
C PHE A 6 14.76 -23.22 -31.03
N GLU A 7 13.42 -23.32 -31.14
CA GLU A 7 12.66 -24.53 -30.81
C GLU A 7 13.08 -25.71 -31.70
N HIS A 8 13.22 -25.47 -33.02
CA HIS A 8 13.70 -26.49 -33.94
C HIS A 8 15.11 -27.01 -33.59
N LYS A 9 15.99 -26.09 -33.20
CA LYS A 9 17.33 -26.45 -32.76
C LYS A 9 17.33 -27.30 -31.50
N LEU A 10 16.53 -26.93 -30.49
CA LEU A 10 16.39 -27.75 -29.28
C LEU A 10 15.97 -29.17 -29.59
N THR A 11 15.01 -29.35 -30.49
CA THR A 11 14.54 -30.69 -30.91
C THR A 11 15.58 -31.43 -31.74
N ALA A 12 16.21 -30.73 -32.67
CA ALA A 12 17.22 -31.36 -33.58
C ALA A 12 18.52 -31.77 -32.87
N ASP A 13 18.93 -31.00 -31.85
CA ASP A 13 20.14 -31.24 -31.06
C ASP A 13 19.87 -32.18 -29.86
N ALA A 14 18.61 -32.58 -29.60
CA ALA A 14 18.25 -33.43 -28.48
C ALA A 14 18.87 -34.83 -28.65
N VAL A 15 19.64 -35.25 -27.62
CA VAL A 15 20.23 -36.57 -27.56
C VAL A 15 19.38 -37.42 -26.61
N PRO A 16 18.77 -38.54 -27.08
CA PRO A 16 18.03 -39.43 -26.19
C PRO A 16 18.95 -39.95 -25.06
N PRO A 17 18.52 -39.87 -23.77
CA PRO A 17 19.30 -40.45 -22.69
C PRO A 17 19.33 -41.99 -22.75
N GLU A 18 20.35 -42.60 -22.11
CA GLU A 18 20.28 -44.03 -21.83
C GLU A 18 19.09 -44.26 -20.87
N LEU A 19 18.32 -45.30 -21.18
CA LEU A 19 17.17 -45.67 -20.33
C LEU A 19 17.70 -46.57 -19.19
N HIS A 20 17.53 -46.10 -17.99
CA HIS A 20 17.75 -46.84 -16.76
C HIS A 20 16.41 -46.98 -16.01
N ASP A 21 16.24 -48.04 -15.21
CA ASP A 21 14.99 -48.30 -14.47
C ASP A 21 14.69 -47.20 -13.44
N ASP A 22 15.68 -46.41 -13.05
CA ASP A 22 15.60 -45.27 -12.13
C ASP A 22 15.56 -43.91 -12.82
N ASN A 23 15.52 -43.85 -14.15
CA ASN A 23 15.28 -42.63 -14.92
C ASN A 23 13.80 -42.26 -14.90
N GLU A 24 13.33 -41.74 -13.80
CA GLU A 24 11.98 -41.22 -13.71
C GLU A 24 11.86 -39.86 -14.40
N ALA A 25 10.74 -39.66 -15.12
CA ALA A 25 10.34 -38.31 -15.52
C ALA A 25 10.13 -37.48 -14.27
N ASP A 26 10.60 -36.21 -14.27
CA ASP A 26 10.50 -35.33 -13.10
C ASP A 26 9.03 -34.83 -12.86
N TRP A 27 8.15 -35.79 -12.61
CA TRP A 27 6.75 -35.52 -12.22
C TRP A 27 6.64 -34.98 -10.81
N MET A 28 7.67 -35.14 -9.96
CA MET A 28 7.66 -34.63 -8.58
C MET A 28 7.63 -33.11 -8.54
N ALA A 29 8.45 -32.43 -9.36
CA ALA A 29 8.42 -30.98 -9.46
C ALA A 29 7.05 -30.46 -9.91
N TYR A 30 6.37 -31.17 -10.83
CA TYR A 30 5.02 -30.85 -11.26
C TYR A 30 3.99 -31.04 -10.13
N THR A 31 4.13 -32.12 -9.35
CA THR A 31 3.27 -32.40 -8.20
C THR A 31 3.47 -31.37 -7.09
N GLU A 32 4.69 -30.96 -6.83
CA GLU A 32 4.99 -29.93 -5.83
C GLU A 32 4.42 -28.57 -6.23
N ALA A 33 4.50 -28.17 -7.51
CA ALA A 33 3.89 -26.97 -8.02
C ALA A 33 2.34 -27.00 -7.86
N GLY A 34 1.69 -28.14 -8.13
CA GLY A 34 0.27 -28.35 -7.91
C GLY A 34 -0.12 -28.20 -6.43
N ARG A 35 0.64 -28.83 -5.53
CA ARG A 35 0.41 -28.71 -4.07
C ARG A 35 0.62 -27.30 -3.56
N ALA A 36 1.59 -26.56 -4.10
CA ALA A 36 1.80 -25.15 -3.75
C ALA A 36 0.62 -24.29 -4.20
N SER A 37 0.08 -24.54 -5.39
CA SER A 37 -1.13 -23.86 -5.91
C SER A 37 -2.34 -24.13 -5.03
N ASP A 38 -2.59 -25.40 -4.66
CA ASP A 38 -3.69 -25.76 -3.76
C ASP A 38 -3.54 -25.10 -2.39
N LYS A 39 -2.32 -25.06 -1.85
CA LYS A 39 -2.05 -24.38 -0.57
C LYS A 39 -2.37 -22.90 -0.64
N GLN A 40 -2.00 -22.23 -1.74
CA GLN A 40 -2.32 -20.81 -1.93
C GLN A 40 -3.84 -20.60 -1.99
N LEU A 41 -4.55 -21.45 -2.73
CA LEU A 41 -6.00 -21.38 -2.82
C LEU A 41 -6.70 -21.49 -1.45
N PHE A 42 -6.25 -22.40 -0.61
CA PHE A 42 -6.76 -22.51 0.77
C PHE A 42 -6.43 -21.25 1.59
N HIS A 43 -5.25 -20.66 1.37
CA HIS A 43 -4.84 -19.44 2.04
C HIS A 43 -5.72 -18.25 1.65
N ASP A 44 -6.14 -18.16 0.38
CA ASP A 44 -7.04 -17.11 -0.13
C ASP A 44 -8.45 -17.16 0.49
N TRP A 45 -8.79 -18.27 1.19
CA TRP A 45 -10.01 -18.46 1.98
C TRP A 45 -9.76 -18.50 3.49
N ASP A 46 -8.51 -18.45 3.92
CA ASP A 46 -8.14 -18.48 5.35
C ASP A 46 -8.17 -17.05 5.91
N ASN A 47 -9.07 -16.83 6.88
CA ASN A 47 -9.33 -15.53 7.49
C ASN A 47 -8.20 -15.06 8.42
N LYS A 48 -6.96 -15.05 7.95
CA LYS A 48 -5.83 -14.61 8.79
C LYS A 48 -4.78 -13.84 8.01
N VAL A 49 -4.46 -12.67 8.50
CA VAL A 49 -3.26 -11.94 8.11
C VAL A 49 -2.03 -12.64 8.70
N PRO A 50 -1.04 -12.97 7.89
CA PRO A 50 0.11 -13.74 8.36
C PRO A 50 0.89 -13.13 9.54
N GLY A 51 1.03 -11.83 9.58
CA GLY A 51 1.78 -11.13 10.63
C GLY A 51 1.01 -11.02 11.95
N SER A 52 -0.13 -10.39 11.90
CA SER A 52 -0.98 -10.11 13.06
C SER A 52 -1.92 -11.27 13.39
N LYS A 53 -2.21 -12.16 12.42
CA LYS A 53 -3.23 -13.19 12.48
C LYS A 53 -4.66 -12.63 12.50
N ALA A 54 -4.84 -11.40 12.06
CA ALA A 54 -6.15 -10.81 11.83
C ALA A 54 -6.87 -11.54 10.68
N PRO A 55 -8.21 -11.49 10.62
CA PRO A 55 -8.98 -12.05 9.51
C PRO A 55 -8.60 -11.41 8.18
N CYS A 56 -8.36 -12.23 7.17
CA CYS A 56 -8.09 -11.77 5.82
C CYS A 56 -8.46 -12.86 4.82
N ASP A 57 -9.63 -12.75 4.20
CA ASP A 57 -10.01 -13.59 3.09
C ASP A 57 -10.10 -12.76 1.81
N VAL A 58 -9.24 -13.05 0.85
CA VAL A 58 -9.18 -12.25 -0.38
C VAL A 58 -10.31 -12.57 -1.35
N VAL A 59 -10.94 -13.74 -1.27
CA VAL A 59 -12.05 -14.10 -2.18
C VAL A 59 -13.34 -13.41 -1.76
N ILE A 60 -13.74 -13.50 -0.49
CA ILE A 60 -14.92 -12.81 0.03
C ILE A 60 -14.69 -11.30 0.03
N ALA A 61 -13.49 -10.88 0.40
CA ALA A 61 -13.10 -9.47 0.34
C ALA A 61 -13.17 -8.87 -1.08
N ALA A 62 -12.93 -9.66 -2.13
CA ALA A 62 -13.14 -9.22 -3.51
C ALA A 62 -14.63 -8.92 -3.81
N VAL A 63 -15.55 -9.74 -3.28
CA VAL A 63 -17.00 -9.49 -3.38
C VAL A 63 -17.37 -8.19 -2.68
N GLN A 64 -16.91 -8.01 -1.43
CA GLN A 64 -17.11 -6.77 -0.66
C GLN A 64 -16.55 -5.56 -1.42
N SER A 65 -15.33 -5.65 -1.93
CA SER A 65 -14.68 -4.56 -2.66
C SER A 65 -15.44 -4.15 -3.92
N MET A 66 -15.98 -5.11 -4.68
CA MET A 66 -16.81 -4.82 -5.84
C MET A 66 -18.13 -4.17 -5.46
N HIS A 67 -18.77 -4.59 -4.35
CA HIS A 67 -19.93 -3.89 -3.79
C HIS A 67 -19.60 -2.44 -3.43
N ASN A 68 -18.50 -2.22 -2.72
CA ASN A 68 -18.04 -0.87 -2.34
C ASN A 68 -17.77 0.03 -3.56
N ARG A 69 -17.41 -0.56 -4.68
CA ARG A 69 -17.21 0.11 -5.98
C ARG A 69 -18.49 0.26 -6.81
N GLY A 70 -19.65 0.02 -6.19
CA GLY A 70 -20.95 0.26 -6.79
C GLY A 70 -21.40 -0.77 -7.81
N TYR A 71 -20.99 -2.02 -7.67
CA TYR A 71 -21.49 -3.12 -8.49
C TYR A 71 -22.50 -3.98 -7.71
N ASP A 72 -23.48 -4.54 -8.41
CA ASP A 72 -24.40 -5.53 -7.87
C ASP A 72 -23.68 -6.89 -7.82
N VAL A 73 -23.36 -7.33 -6.61
CA VAL A 73 -22.61 -8.58 -6.36
C VAL A 73 -23.50 -9.74 -5.95
N THR A 74 -24.82 -9.58 -6.00
CA THR A 74 -25.79 -10.57 -5.54
C THR A 74 -25.58 -11.97 -6.14
N GLU A 75 -25.10 -12.03 -7.40
CA GLU A 75 -24.80 -13.33 -8.04
C GLU A 75 -23.56 -13.98 -7.47
N ALA A 76 -22.52 -13.21 -7.14
CA ALA A 76 -21.30 -13.72 -6.51
C ALA A 76 -21.55 -14.22 -5.09
N GLU A 77 -22.39 -13.52 -4.31
CA GLU A 77 -22.73 -13.87 -2.93
C GLU A 77 -23.37 -15.27 -2.81
N LYS A 78 -24.08 -15.74 -3.83
CA LYS A 78 -24.69 -17.08 -3.84
C LYS A 78 -23.69 -18.23 -3.69
N PHE A 79 -22.44 -18.01 -4.08
CA PHE A 79 -21.39 -19.03 -4.04
C PHE A 79 -20.50 -18.96 -2.79
N MET A 80 -20.68 -17.93 -1.92
CA MET A 80 -19.83 -17.74 -0.74
C MET A 80 -19.99 -18.89 0.28
N GLU A 81 -21.22 -19.32 0.57
CA GLU A 81 -21.45 -20.43 1.50
C GLU A 81 -20.86 -21.76 0.99
N GLU A 82 -20.95 -22.02 -0.33
CA GLU A 82 -20.34 -23.19 -0.96
C GLU A 82 -18.82 -23.19 -0.79
N GLY A 83 -18.18 -22.02 -1.00
CA GLY A 83 -16.74 -21.86 -0.84
C GLY A 83 -16.28 -21.97 0.61
N LEU A 84 -16.96 -21.33 1.56
CA LEU A 84 -16.67 -21.43 3.00
C LEU A 84 -16.74 -22.89 3.48
N LYS A 85 -17.79 -23.60 3.11
CA LYS A 85 -17.94 -25.01 3.43
C LYS A 85 -16.81 -25.85 2.85
N ALA A 86 -16.47 -25.66 1.57
CA ALA A 86 -15.36 -26.36 0.93
C ALA A 86 -14.01 -26.06 1.60
N SER A 87 -13.81 -24.84 2.09
CA SER A 87 -12.62 -24.46 2.86
C SER A 87 -12.54 -25.18 4.21
N GLU A 88 -13.65 -25.27 4.95
CA GLU A 88 -13.73 -26.00 6.23
C GLU A 88 -13.47 -27.49 6.04
N GLU A 89 -14.07 -28.10 5.00
CA GLU A 89 -13.94 -29.52 4.67
C GLU A 89 -12.59 -29.86 4.03
N LYS A 90 -11.77 -28.86 3.70
CA LYS A 90 -10.49 -28.98 2.97
C LYS A 90 -10.66 -29.66 1.60
N ASP A 91 -11.81 -29.43 0.93
CA ASP A 91 -12.06 -29.90 -0.41
C ASP A 91 -11.49 -28.93 -1.47
N GLY A 92 -10.27 -29.22 -1.92
CA GLY A 92 -9.57 -28.40 -2.90
C GLY A 92 -10.27 -28.31 -4.26
N ALA A 93 -11.00 -29.34 -4.66
CA ALA A 93 -11.75 -29.32 -5.91
C ALA A 93 -12.98 -28.40 -5.82
N ALA A 94 -13.76 -28.52 -4.74
CA ALA A 94 -14.95 -27.71 -4.52
C ALA A 94 -14.57 -26.21 -4.32
N ILE A 95 -13.51 -25.92 -3.55
CA ILE A 95 -13.05 -24.54 -3.33
C ILE A 95 -12.57 -23.88 -4.62
N GLN A 96 -11.86 -24.61 -5.51
CA GLN A 96 -11.44 -24.12 -6.82
C GLN A 96 -12.64 -23.73 -7.69
N VAL A 97 -13.69 -24.55 -7.69
CA VAL A 97 -14.89 -24.29 -8.49
C VAL A 97 -15.69 -23.12 -7.92
N ALA A 98 -15.85 -23.04 -6.60
CA ALA A 98 -16.52 -21.92 -5.93
C ALA A 98 -15.80 -20.59 -6.20
N THR A 99 -14.48 -20.56 -6.06
CA THR A 99 -13.66 -19.40 -6.38
C THR A 99 -13.86 -18.94 -7.82
N ALA A 100 -13.83 -19.86 -8.78
CA ALA A 100 -14.02 -19.55 -10.18
C ALA A 100 -15.43 -18.99 -10.49
N LYS A 101 -16.48 -19.54 -9.84
CA LYS A 101 -17.85 -19.03 -9.96
C LYS A 101 -17.98 -17.61 -9.41
N ILE A 102 -17.37 -17.32 -8.24
CA ILE A 102 -17.37 -16.00 -7.63
C ILE A 102 -16.69 -15.01 -8.56
N PHE A 103 -15.46 -15.25 -9.01
CA PHE A 103 -14.74 -14.31 -9.87
C PHE A 103 -15.40 -14.15 -11.25
N HIS A 104 -16.03 -15.20 -11.80
CA HIS A 104 -16.83 -15.05 -13.00
C HIS A 104 -18.02 -14.12 -12.78
N ALA A 105 -18.76 -14.30 -11.69
CA ALA A 105 -19.89 -13.44 -11.34
C ALA A 105 -19.46 -11.99 -11.11
N LEU A 106 -18.30 -11.74 -10.46
CA LEU A 106 -17.75 -10.40 -10.28
C LEU A 106 -17.34 -9.74 -11.61
N ASN A 107 -16.78 -10.51 -12.55
CA ASN A 107 -16.41 -9.99 -13.87
C ASN A 107 -17.63 -9.58 -14.71
N GLU A 108 -18.77 -10.24 -14.51
CA GLU A 108 -20.02 -9.97 -15.19
C GLU A 108 -20.96 -9.04 -14.37
N ALA A 109 -20.54 -8.62 -13.17
CA ALA A 109 -21.38 -7.84 -12.27
C ALA A 109 -21.81 -6.50 -12.90
N PRO A 110 -23.12 -6.20 -12.97
CA PRO A 110 -23.59 -4.93 -13.47
C PRO A 110 -23.36 -3.80 -12.46
N LYS A 111 -23.31 -2.59 -12.95
CA LYS A 111 -23.33 -1.41 -12.07
C LYS A 111 -24.64 -1.37 -11.30
N ASP A 112 -24.58 -1.13 -10.00
CA ASP A 112 -25.75 -0.75 -9.21
C ASP A 112 -26.04 0.75 -9.41
N PRO A 113 -27.11 1.12 -10.11
CA PRO A 113 -27.43 2.52 -10.37
C PRO A 113 -27.82 3.32 -9.12
N ALA A 114 -28.11 2.63 -8.00
CA ALA A 114 -28.43 3.25 -6.73
C ALA A 114 -27.18 3.57 -5.90
N SER A 115 -26.02 3.00 -6.25
CA SER A 115 -24.79 3.23 -5.52
C SER A 115 -24.30 4.68 -5.65
N PRO A 116 -23.98 5.35 -4.53
CA PRO A 116 -23.41 6.70 -4.53
C PRO A 116 -22.05 6.79 -5.21
N TYR A 117 -21.32 5.67 -5.34
CA TYR A 117 -20.02 5.59 -6.02
C TYR A 117 -20.06 6.23 -7.43
N TRP A 118 -21.14 6.00 -8.19
CA TRP A 118 -21.27 6.50 -9.56
C TRP A 118 -21.59 7.98 -9.67
N SER A 119 -21.81 8.68 -8.54
CA SER A 119 -21.98 10.12 -8.51
C SER A 119 -20.65 10.88 -8.51
N TYR A 120 -19.55 10.21 -8.21
CA TYR A 120 -18.21 10.77 -8.17
C TYR A 120 -17.48 10.60 -9.49
N ASN A 121 -16.50 11.48 -9.75
CA ASN A 121 -15.57 11.34 -10.86
C ASN A 121 -14.55 10.24 -10.56
N THR A 122 -14.07 9.56 -11.60
CA THR A 122 -13.02 8.55 -11.53
C THR A 122 -11.76 9.02 -12.22
N TYR A 123 -10.60 8.69 -11.67
CA TYR A 123 -9.28 9.13 -12.10
C TYR A 123 -8.39 7.92 -12.35
N ARG A 124 -7.80 7.83 -13.54
CA ARG A 124 -6.97 6.68 -13.94
C ARG A 124 -5.49 6.98 -14.00
N THR A 125 -5.14 8.25 -14.18
CA THR A 125 -3.76 8.71 -14.35
C THR A 125 -3.58 10.06 -13.67
N PHE A 126 -2.33 10.48 -13.47
CA PHE A 126 -2.04 11.84 -12.99
C PHE A 126 -2.64 12.93 -13.90
N ALA A 127 -2.65 12.70 -15.23
CA ALA A 127 -3.24 13.65 -16.16
C ALA A 127 -4.74 13.89 -15.94
N ASP A 128 -5.48 12.92 -15.37
CA ASP A 128 -6.88 13.13 -15.00
C ASP A 128 -6.98 13.95 -13.71
N VAL A 129 -6.12 13.68 -12.74
CA VAL A 129 -6.04 14.41 -11.47
C VAL A 129 -5.65 15.86 -11.70
N GLU A 130 -4.63 16.13 -12.53
CA GLU A 130 -4.09 17.48 -12.82
C GLU A 130 -5.12 18.43 -13.45
N LYS A 131 -6.14 17.90 -14.12
CA LYS A 131 -7.22 18.71 -14.71
C LYS A 131 -8.13 19.36 -13.68
N GLU A 132 -8.24 18.75 -12.49
CA GLU A 132 -9.19 19.17 -11.46
C GLU A 132 -8.54 19.60 -10.15
N ALA A 133 -7.32 19.13 -9.84
CA ALA A 133 -6.59 19.47 -8.62
C ALA A 133 -5.76 20.74 -8.78
N ASP A 134 -5.76 21.59 -7.76
CA ASP A 134 -4.85 22.74 -7.64
C ASP A 134 -3.78 22.44 -6.59
N PHE A 135 -2.57 22.15 -7.04
CA PHE A 135 -1.43 21.86 -6.16
C PHE A 135 -0.74 23.12 -5.63
N GLY A 136 -1.14 24.30 -6.06
CA GLY A 136 -0.45 25.54 -5.73
C GLY A 136 1.00 25.59 -6.26
N PRO A 137 1.75 26.64 -5.93
CA PRO A 137 3.16 26.77 -6.31
C PRO A 137 4.05 25.91 -5.43
N ALA A 138 5.14 25.38 -5.99
CA ALA A 138 6.20 24.76 -5.21
C ALA A 138 6.86 25.77 -4.25
N ALA A 139 7.04 25.37 -3.00
CA ALA A 139 7.81 26.14 -2.04
C ALA A 139 9.32 25.88 -2.24
N PRO A 140 10.18 26.91 -2.25
CA PRO A 140 11.62 26.69 -2.36
C PRO A 140 12.15 25.86 -1.19
N TYR A 141 12.87 24.78 -1.49
CA TYR A 141 13.54 23.95 -0.51
C TYR A 141 14.96 23.56 -0.98
N ASP A 142 15.96 23.71 -0.11
CA ASP A 142 17.35 23.39 -0.44
C ASP A 142 17.69 21.94 -0.13
N VAL A 143 17.61 21.08 -1.14
CA VAL A 143 17.95 19.64 -1.03
C VAL A 143 19.46 19.37 -0.83
N PHE A 144 20.33 20.41 -0.97
CA PHE A 144 21.75 20.28 -0.72
C PHE A 144 22.14 20.65 0.72
N SER A 145 21.20 21.16 1.51
CA SER A 145 21.40 21.45 2.93
C SER A 145 21.58 20.17 3.78
N ASP A 146 22.20 20.33 4.96
CA ASP A 146 22.27 19.26 5.96
C ASP A 146 20.87 19.00 6.57
N ASP A 147 20.00 20.01 6.60
CA ASP A 147 18.63 19.89 7.07
C ASP A 147 17.83 18.87 6.24
N PHE A 148 18.00 18.85 4.93
CA PHE A 148 17.36 17.86 4.06
C PHE A 148 17.72 16.43 4.46
N ALA A 149 19.02 16.14 4.64
CA ALA A 149 19.45 14.80 5.02
C ALA A 149 18.92 14.39 6.39
N LYS A 150 18.84 15.32 7.37
CA LYS A 150 18.26 15.08 8.68
C LYS A 150 16.76 14.77 8.58
N LYS A 151 16.00 15.53 7.79
CA LYS A 151 14.57 15.32 7.59
C LYS A 151 14.27 14.01 6.86
N VAL A 152 15.06 13.65 5.85
CA VAL A 152 14.94 12.32 5.20
C VAL A 152 15.19 11.20 6.21
N THR A 153 16.22 11.35 7.07
CA THR A 153 16.48 10.35 8.12
C THR A 153 15.34 10.27 9.13
N ALA A 154 14.77 11.41 9.51
CA ALA A 154 13.63 11.46 10.41
C ALA A 154 12.39 10.81 9.79
N GLY A 155 12.12 11.09 8.51
CA GLY A 155 11.00 10.48 7.77
C GLY A 155 11.10 8.96 7.72
N TRP A 156 12.25 8.42 7.30
CA TRP A 156 12.46 6.97 7.29
C TRP A 156 12.35 6.33 8.67
N MET A 157 12.90 6.96 9.69
CA MET A 157 12.79 6.43 11.06
C MET A 157 11.34 6.47 11.55
N GLY A 158 10.61 7.57 11.31
CA GLY A 158 9.19 7.67 11.64
C GLY A 158 8.37 6.57 10.97
N GLN A 159 8.62 6.31 9.70
CA GLN A 159 7.95 5.26 8.94
C GLN A 159 8.23 3.86 9.50
N LEU A 160 9.49 3.55 9.79
CA LEU A 160 9.87 2.28 10.41
C LEU A 160 9.22 2.09 11.79
N ILE A 161 9.16 3.17 12.59
CA ILE A 161 8.46 3.14 13.89
C ILE A 161 6.98 2.84 13.68
N GLY A 162 6.32 3.50 12.73
CA GLY A 162 4.90 3.31 12.42
C GLY A 162 4.56 1.90 11.99
N GLY A 163 5.25 1.36 10.99
CA GLY A 163 5.05 0.00 10.52
C GLY A 163 5.24 -1.04 11.65
N CYS A 164 6.29 -0.89 12.46
CA CYS A 164 6.53 -1.78 13.60
C CYS A 164 5.51 -1.63 14.74
N LEU A 165 4.94 -0.44 14.92
CA LEU A 165 3.90 -0.18 15.91
C LEU A 165 2.59 -0.88 15.53
N GLY A 166 2.19 -0.76 14.26
CA GLY A 166 0.89 -1.22 13.76
C GLY A 166 0.76 -2.71 13.58
N THR A 167 1.80 -3.42 13.12
CA THR A 167 1.75 -4.86 12.73
C THR A 167 1.05 -5.78 13.74
N GLN A 168 1.05 -5.46 15.04
CA GLN A 168 0.44 -6.32 16.07
C GLN A 168 -1.05 -6.11 16.27
N ILE A 169 -1.56 -5.02 15.74
CA ILE A 169 -2.93 -4.55 15.96
C ILE A 169 -3.70 -4.36 14.67
N GLU A 170 -3.10 -4.63 13.52
CA GLU A 170 -3.76 -4.57 12.22
C GLU A 170 -4.96 -5.50 12.14
N GLY A 171 -6.03 -5.05 11.51
CA GLY A 171 -7.28 -5.76 11.32
C GLY A 171 -8.20 -5.79 12.55
N TYR A 172 -7.85 -5.09 13.62
CA TYR A 172 -8.68 -5.01 14.82
C TYR A 172 -9.36 -3.64 14.96
N THR A 173 -10.53 -3.65 15.63
CA THR A 173 -11.25 -2.43 16.00
C THR A 173 -10.69 -1.84 17.30
N THR A 174 -10.96 -0.57 17.56
CA THR A 174 -10.60 0.12 18.83
C THR A 174 -11.07 -0.66 20.06
N GLU A 175 -12.29 -1.19 20.04
CA GLU A 175 -12.83 -1.98 21.16
C GLU A 175 -12.01 -3.25 21.42
N GLN A 176 -11.64 -3.97 20.37
CA GLN A 176 -10.83 -5.19 20.46
C GLN A 176 -9.43 -4.90 21.00
N ILE A 177 -8.78 -3.84 20.50
CA ILE A 177 -7.47 -3.39 20.94
C ILE A 177 -7.52 -3.01 22.42
N ARG A 178 -8.45 -2.14 22.81
CA ARG A 178 -8.62 -1.69 24.20
C ARG A 178 -8.90 -2.84 25.16
N LYS A 179 -9.76 -3.77 24.78
CA LYS A 179 -10.10 -4.96 25.57
C LYS A 179 -8.90 -5.88 25.79
N ARG A 180 -8.03 -6.02 24.79
CA ARG A 180 -6.92 -6.98 24.81
C ARG A 180 -5.64 -6.40 25.40
N PHE A 181 -5.31 -5.16 25.04
CA PHE A 181 -4.02 -4.53 25.29
C PHE A 181 -4.13 -3.28 26.20
N GLY A 182 -5.33 -2.74 26.42
CA GLY A 182 -5.53 -1.44 27.07
C GLY A 182 -5.22 -0.31 26.09
N GLU A 183 -4.73 0.81 26.62
CA GLU A 183 -4.29 1.95 25.81
C GLU A 183 -2.86 1.70 25.30
N VAL A 184 -2.68 1.74 23.98
CA VAL A 184 -1.40 1.43 23.32
C VAL A 184 -0.66 2.73 23.02
N TYR A 185 0.56 2.87 23.53
CA TYR A 185 1.44 4.04 23.33
C TYR A 185 2.79 3.67 22.68
N GLY A 186 3.03 2.41 22.40
CA GLY A 186 4.28 1.93 21.85
C GLY A 186 4.21 0.46 21.48
N TYR A 187 5.36 -0.14 21.20
CA TYR A 187 5.42 -1.51 20.71
C TYR A 187 4.86 -2.53 21.70
N LEU A 188 3.98 -3.40 21.25
CA LEU A 188 3.43 -4.52 22.01
C LEU A 188 4.38 -5.71 22.09
N ARG A 189 5.35 -5.80 21.18
CA ARG A 189 6.45 -6.76 21.18
C ARG A 189 7.71 -6.10 20.63
N ARG A 190 8.83 -6.81 20.66
CA ARG A 190 10.05 -6.35 19.99
C ARG A 190 9.77 -6.08 18.50
N PRO A 191 10.07 -4.88 18.00
CA PRO A 191 9.85 -4.53 16.59
C PRO A 191 10.74 -5.35 15.67
N GLU A 192 10.24 -5.65 14.49
CA GLU A 192 10.93 -6.27 13.39
C GLU A 192 10.67 -5.43 12.13
N THR A 193 11.71 -5.13 11.36
CA THR A 193 11.62 -4.24 10.21
C THR A 193 11.14 -4.91 8.91
N TYR A 194 10.72 -6.17 8.97
CA TYR A 194 10.01 -6.80 7.86
C TYR A 194 8.65 -6.12 7.68
N ASN A 195 8.49 -5.44 6.55
CA ASN A 195 7.26 -4.74 6.21
C ASN A 195 7.18 -4.59 4.68
N ASP A 196 6.00 -4.72 4.11
CA ASP A 196 5.78 -4.63 2.67
C ASP A 196 5.78 -3.18 2.17
N ASP A 197 5.33 -2.21 2.97
CA ASP A 197 5.36 -0.77 2.64
C ASP A 197 6.74 -0.37 2.13
N ILE A 198 7.77 -0.61 2.94
CA ILE A 198 9.17 -0.31 2.62
C ILE A 198 9.67 -1.08 1.40
N THR A 199 9.22 -2.29 1.19
CA THR A 199 9.59 -3.13 0.05
C THR A 199 9.29 -2.44 -1.28
N TYR A 200 8.10 -1.87 -1.42
CA TYR A 200 7.70 -1.15 -2.65
C TYR A 200 8.44 0.16 -2.81
N GLU A 201 8.69 0.87 -1.71
CA GLU A 201 9.46 2.13 -1.73
C GLU A 201 10.92 1.91 -2.12
N ILE A 202 11.58 0.84 -1.63
CA ILE A 202 12.94 0.47 -2.03
C ILE A 202 12.99 0.14 -3.52
N ALA A 203 11.99 -0.60 -4.03
CA ALA A 203 11.91 -0.91 -5.45
C ALA A 203 11.73 0.36 -6.31
N TYR A 204 10.90 1.31 -5.87
CA TYR A 204 10.76 2.60 -6.52
C TYR A 204 12.06 3.41 -6.47
N LEU A 205 12.69 3.49 -5.29
CA LEU A 205 13.95 4.24 -5.10
C LEU A 205 15.06 3.70 -6.00
N ASP A 206 15.17 2.38 -6.15
CA ASP A 206 16.15 1.74 -7.06
C ASP A 206 15.94 2.22 -8.51
N GLY A 207 14.70 2.24 -8.98
CA GLY A 207 14.34 2.81 -10.28
C GLY A 207 14.60 4.32 -10.38
N PHE A 208 14.29 5.07 -9.32
CA PHE A 208 14.51 6.50 -9.28
C PHE A 208 16.00 6.89 -9.28
N ILE A 209 16.86 6.09 -8.66
CA ILE A 209 18.33 6.29 -8.74
C ILE A 209 18.81 6.23 -10.18
N GLU A 210 18.25 5.34 -10.99
CA GLU A 210 18.61 5.20 -12.41
C GLU A 210 18.04 6.32 -13.28
N LYS A 211 16.76 6.63 -13.12
CA LYS A 211 15.96 7.49 -14.02
C LYS A 211 15.79 8.93 -13.53
N GLY A 212 15.85 9.17 -12.22
CA GLY A 212 15.49 10.46 -11.62
C GLY A 212 14.02 10.78 -11.84
N TYR A 213 13.72 12.05 -12.06
CA TYR A 213 12.35 12.52 -12.28
C TYR A 213 11.73 12.10 -13.63
N ASP A 214 12.48 11.44 -14.50
CA ASP A 214 11.98 10.90 -15.78
C ASP A 214 11.48 9.44 -15.64
N ILE A 215 11.44 8.91 -14.41
CA ILE A 215 10.90 7.58 -14.12
C ILE A 215 9.46 7.49 -14.58
N THR A 216 9.12 6.36 -15.23
CA THR A 216 7.79 6.09 -15.78
C THR A 216 7.12 4.93 -15.03
N PRO A 217 5.78 4.80 -15.08
CA PRO A 217 5.09 3.65 -14.50
C PRO A 217 5.62 2.29 -14.98
N ALA A 218 6.05 2.21 -16.24
CA ALA A 218 6.65 0.99 -16.79
C ALA A 218 8.02 0.69 -16.17
N ASP A 219 8.85 1.71 -15.89
CA ASP A 219 10.13 1.52 -15.19
C ASP A 219 9.89 0.98 -13.78
N VAL A 220 8.91 1.52 -13.05
CA VAL A 220 8.50 1.03 -11.71
C VAL A 220 8.03 -0.42 -11.79
N ALA A 221 7.17 -0.75 -12.73
CA ALA A 221 6.65 -2.10 -12.94
C ALA A 221 7.78 -3.13 -13.19
N TYR A 222 8.78 -2.77 -13.99
CA TYR A 222 9.94 -3.64 -14.21
C TYR A 222 10.80 -3.79 -12.96
N LYS A 223 10.95 -2.76 -12.11
CA LYS A 223 11.62 -2.86 -10.82
C LYS A 223 10.86 -3.78 -9.85
N TRP A 224 9.54 -3.74 -9.85
CA TRP A 224 8.75 -4.72 -9.09
C TRP A 224 9.04 -6.15 -9.52
N LEU A 225 9.01 -6.43 -10.84
CA LEU A 225 9.33 -7.76 -11.37
C LEU A 225 10.78 -8.19 -11.06
N GLU A 226 11.72 -7.26 -11.05
CA GLU A 226 13.12 -7.52 -10.71
C GLU A 226 13.31 -7.87 -9.23
N LEU A 227 12.67 -7.11 -8.33
CA LEU A 227 13.00 -7.09 -6.92
C LEU A 227 11.99 -7.79 -6.01
N ILE A 228 10.69 -7.82 -6.38
CA ILE A 228 9.61 -8.32 -5.55
C ILE A 228 9.17 -9.69 -6.07
N SER A 229 9.12 -10.68 -5.19
CA SER A 229 8.77 -12.06 -5.58
C SER A 229 7.26 -12.30 -5.57
N ASP A 230 6.54 -11.68 -4.63
CA ASP A 230 5.11 -11.84 -4.43
C ASP A 230 4.55 -10.59 -3.75
N GLY A 231 3.22 -10.42 -3.78
CA GLY A 231 2.49 -9.32 -3.16
C GLY A 231 1.23 -9.80 -2.49
N TYR A 232 0.44 -8.84 -1.98
CA TYR A 232 -0.85 -9.12 -1.37
C TYR A 232 -1.95 -8.38 -2.13
N SER A 233 -3.20 -8.88 -2.12
CA SER A 233 -4.38 -8.22 -2.71
C SER A 233 -4.14 -7.54 -4.08
N ALA A 234 -4.17 -6.21 -4.14
CA ALA A 234 -4.00 -5.43 -5.36
C ALA A 234 -2.61 -5.60 -5.99
N GLU A 235 -1.57 -5.62 -5.18
CA GLU A 235 -0.18 -5.79 -5.62
C GLU A 235 0.08 -7.19 -6.16
N LYS A 236 -0.48 -8.23 -5.55
CA LYS A 236 -0.41 -9.61 -6.05
C LYS A 236 -1.02 -9.72 -7.44
N THR A 237 -2.23 -9.20 -7.61
CA THR A 237 -2.91 -9.17 -8.91
C THR A 237 -2.10 -8.40 -9.95
N ALA A 238 -1.52 -7.26 -9.56
CA ALA A 238 -0.67 -6.48 -10.45
C ALA A 238 0.60 -7.25 -10.87
N ILE A 239 1.30 -7.89 -9.94
CA ILE A 239 2.50 -8.71 -10.24
C ILE A 239 2.13 -9.85 -11.21
N GLU A 240 0.99 -10.51 -11.03
CA GLU A 240 0.52 -11.55 -11.94
C GLU A 240 0.22 -11.00 -13.34
N ASN A 241 -0.41 -9.83 -13.43
CA ASN A 241 -0.68 -9.13 -14.68
C ASN A 241 0.62 -8.72 -15.38
N LEU A 242 1.57 -8.16 -14.65
CA LEU A 242 2.90 -7.78 -15.17
C LEU A 242 3.66 -8.99 -15.73
N ARG A 243 3.62 -10.15 -15.04
CA ARG A 243 4.22 -11.40 -15.53
C ARG A 243 3.59 -11.90 -16.84
N ARG A 244 2.35 -11.50 -17.12
CA ARG A 244 1.65 -11.78 -18.38
C ARG A 244 1.86 -10.68 -19.43
N GLY A 245 2.66 -9.65 -19.14
CA GLY A 245 2.99 -8.56 -20.05
C GLY A 245 1.98 -7.41 -20.06
N LEU A 246 1.06 -7.35 -19.10
CA LEU A 246 0.17 -6.20 -18.91
C LEU A 246 0.92 -5.13 -18.11
N LEU A 247 1.25 -4.00 -18.75
CA LEU A 247 1.92 -2.87 -18.11
C LEU A 247 0.90 -1.89 -17.50
N PRO A 248 1.33 -0.96 -16.62
CA PRO A 248 0.46 0.09 -16.10
C PRO A 248 -0.16 0.94 -17.23
N PRO A 249 -1.43 1.35 -17.10
CA PRO A 249 -2.32 1.15 -15.96
C PRO A 249 -3.10 -0.17 -15.96
N GLU A 250 -2.99 -0.98 -17.00
CA GLU A 250 -3.74 -2.24 -17.15
C GLU A 250 -3.32 -3.28 -16.08
N SER A 251 -2.07 -3.28 -15.64
CA SER A 251 -1.61 -4.15 -14.55
C SER A 251 -2.38 -3.90 -13.25
N GLY A 252 -2.70 -2.65 -12.96
CA GLY A 252 -3.41 -2.23 -11.77
C GLY A 252 -4.93 -2.39 -11.84
N THR A 253 -5.52 -2.66 -13.02
CA THR A 253 -6.98 -2.66 -13.19
C THR A 253 -7.56 -3.97 -13.71
N THR A 254 -6.80 -4.75 -14.49
CA THR A 254 -7.30 -5.99 -15.08
C THR A 254 -7.50 -7.06 -14.03
N ASN A 255 -8.73 -7.50 -13.82
CA ASN A 255 -9.13 -8.47 -12.80
C ASN A 255 -8.64 -8.10 -11.38
N ASN A 256 -8.40 -6.83 -11.13
CA ASN A 256 -7.97 -6.33 -9.84
C ASN A 256 -9.17 -5.75 -9.08
N TYR A 257 -9.72 -6.54 -8.19
CA TYR A 257 -10.88 -6.16 -7.38
C TYR A 257 -10.52 -5.18 -6.26
N PHE A 258 -9.24 -5.06 -5.92
CA PHE A 258 -8.71 -4.37 -4.74
C PHE A 258 -8.08 -3.01 -5.01
N TYR A 259 -8.22 -2.46 -6.20
CA TYR A 259 -7.46 -1.26 -6.60
C TYR A 259 -7.83 0.04 -5.83
N ASP A 260 -8.89 0.04 -5.02
CA ASP A 260 -9.25 1.13 -4.10
C ASP A 260 -8.76 0.87 -2.65
N TRP A 261 -7.96 -0.19 -2.43
CA TRP A 261 -7.39 -0.49 -1.13
C TRP A 261 -6.14 0.36 -0.83
N ILE A 262 -5.59 0.21 0.39
CA ILE A 262 -4.55 1.09 0.94
C ILE A 262 -3.17 0.95 0.28
N GLY A 263 -2.89 -0.11 -0.45
CA GLY A 263 -1.53 -0.47 -0.85
C GLY A 263 -0.74 0.61 -1.63
N ALA A 264 -1.40 1.51 -2.37
CA ALA A 264 -0.73 2.68 -2.91
C ALA A 264 -0.51 3.77 -1.85
N GLN A 265 -1.48 3.97 -0.95
CA GLN A 265 -1.43 4.98 0.11
C GLN A 265 -0.27 4.70 1.09
N MET A 266 -0.04 3.44 1.47
CA MET A 266 0.99 3.04 2.43
C MET A 266 2.42 3.37 1.96
N ARG A 267 2.73 3.22 0.65
CA ARG A 267 4.09 3.23 0.09
C ARG A 267 4.51 4.53 -0.60
N THR A 268 3.74 5.61 -0.46
CA THR A 268 4.04 6.87 -1.16
C THR A 268 4.67 8.00 -0.34
N PRO A 269 4.96 7.86 0.96
CA PRO A 269 5.78 8.85 1.67
C PRO A 269 7.12 9.13 1.01
N LEU A 270 7.80 8.11 0.47
CA LEU A 270 9.03 8.29 -0.31
C LEU A 270 8.88 9.36 -1.39
N HIS A 271 7.76 9.38 -2.14
CA HIS A 271 7.54 10.31 -3.23
C HIS A 271 7.48 11.77 -2.76
N GLY A 272 6.97 11.99 -1.55
CA GLY A 272 7.05 13.29 -0.87
C GLY A 272 8.49 13.67 -0.49
N MET A 273 9.29 12.71 0.00
CA MET A 273 10.71 12.92 0.29
C MET A 273 11.55 13.18 -0.98
N LEU A 274 11.14 12.59 -2.11
CA LEU A 274 11.77 12.84 -3.42
C LEU A 274 11.42 14.22 -4.01
N ALA A 275 10.35 14.85 -3.54
CA ALA A 275 9.84 16.13 -4.02
C ALA A 275 9.51 17.09 -2.86
N PRO A 276 10.49 17.44 -1.98
CA PRO A 276 10.23 18.26 -0.80
C PRO A 276 9.73 19.66 -1.18
N GLY A 277 8.58 20.07 -0.62
CA GLY A 277 7.94 21.35 -0.89
C GLY A 277 7.42 21.52 -2.33
N ASN A 278 7.36 20.45 -3.11
CA ASN A 278 6.80 20.46 -4.47
C ASN A 278 5.63 19.49 -4.60
N PRO A 279 4.44 19.86 -4.11
CA PRO A 279 3.29 18.97 -4.03
C PRO A 279 2.84 18.42 -5.39
N LYS A 280 2.92 19.22 -6.46
CA LYS A 280 2.57 18.76 -7.81
C LYS A 280 3.50 17.63 -8.29
N LEU A 281 4.80 17.77 -8.06
CA LEU A 281 5.78 16.74 -8.43
C LEU A 281 5.61 15.49 -7.57
N ALA A 282 5.40 15.64 -6.26
CA ALA A 282 5.12 14.53 -5.36
C ALA A 282 3.87 13.74 -5.79
N ALA A 283 2.77 14.44 -6.08
CA ALA A 283 1.53 13.85 -6.57
C ALA A 283 1.71 13.10 -7.91
N ARG A 284 2.51 13.64 -8.84
CA ARG A 284 2.82 12.95 -10.10
C ARG A 284 3.59 11.66 -9.86
N LEU A 285 4.68 11.73 -9.09
CA LEU A 285 5.50 10.55 -8.80
C LEU A 285 4.67 9.45 -8.11
N ALA A 286 3.84 9.86 -7.13
CA ALA A 286 2.95 8.94 -6.41
C ALA A 286 1.88 8.34 -7.32
N ALA A 287 1.26 9.12 -8.21
CA ALA A 287 0.29 8.60 -9.16
C ALA A 287 0.92 7.59 -10.13
N ASP A 288 2.12 7.91 -10.66
CA ASP A 288 2.86 7.06 -11.59
C ASP A 288 3.26 5.71 -10.95
N ASP A 289 3.60 5.70 -9.66
CA ASP A 289 3.80 4.46 -8.90
C ASP A 289 2.47 3.74 -8.61
N SER A 290 1.46 4.47 -8.14
CA SER A 290 0.18 3.90 -7.72
C SER A 290 -0.49 3.11 -8.83
N ILE A 291 -0.47 3.60 -10.08
CA ILE A 291 -1.15 2.93 -11.19
C ILE A 291 -0.52 1.60 -11.63
N VAL A 292 0.59 1.20 -11.03
CA VAL A 292 1.15 -0.14 -11.22
C VAL A 292 0.18 -1.20 -10.68
N SER A 293 -0.49 -0.92 -9.55
CA SER A 293 -1.39 -1.86 -8.86
C SER A 293 -2.74 -1.29 -8.47
N HIS A 294 -2.92 0.03 -8.47
CA HIS A 294 -4.12 0.71 -8.01
C HIS A 294 -4.70 1.63 -9.07
N SER A 295 -5.89 2.15 -8.82
CA SER A 295 -6.56 3.11 -9.69
C SER A 295 -7.53 3.95 -8.86
N ASN A 296 -8.04 5.04 -9.42
CA ASN A 296 -9.09 5.87 -8.82
C ASN A 296 -8.77 6.23 -7.35
N ASN A 297 -9.61 5.81 -6.41
CA ASN A 297 -9.48 6.19 -5.00
C ASN A 297 -8.21 5.64 -4.34
N GLY A 298 -7.73 4.45 -4.72
CA GLY A 298 -6.45 3.93 -4.23
C GLY A 298 -5.26 4.76 -4.72
N MET A 299 -5.26 5.20 -5.99
CA MET A 299 -4.26 6.14 -6.51
C MET A 299 -4.33 7.49 -5.80
N LEU A 300 -5.54 8.02 -5.53
CA LEU A 300 -5.70 9.26 -4.79
C LEU A 300 -5.19 9.16 -3.35
N GLY A 301 -5.32 7.98 -2.72
CA GLY A 301 -4.71 7.70 -1.42
C GLY A 301 -3.18 7.80 -1.46
N GLY A 302 -2.56 7.24 -2.50
CA GLY A 302 -1.13 7.41 -2.71
C GLY A 302 -0.72 8.87 -2.91
N ILE A 303 -1.48 9.63 -3.71
CA ILE A 303 -1.24 11.07 -3.88
C ILE A 303 -1.36 11.79 -2.53
N PHE A 304 -2.36 11.48 -1.72
CA PHE A 304 -2.58 12.13 -0.43
C PHE A 304 -1.38 12.00 0.51
N ASN A 305 -0.83 10.81 0.69
CA ASN A 305 0.33 10.59 1.56
C ASN A 305 1.62 11.20 1.02
N ALA A 306 1.82 11.20 -0.30
CA ALA A 306 2.92 11.94 -0.90
C ALA A 306 2.80 13.45 -0.69
N LEU A 307 1.58 14.01 -0.71
CA LEU A 307 1.32 15.42 -0.40
C LEU A 307 1.61 15.72 1.07
N LEU A 308 1.12 14.90 2.02
CA LEU A 308 1.42 15.07 3.45
C LEU A 308 2.93 15.16 3.68
N THR A 309 3.67 14.22 3.13
CA THR A 309 5.13 14.17 3.27
C THR A 309 5.84 15.34 2.58
N SER A 310 5.46 15.69 1.35
CA SER A 310 6.07 16.82 0.62
C SER A 310 5.87 18.15 1.34
N LEU A 311 4.66 18.40 1.85
CA LEU A 311 4.31 19.61 2.59
C LEU A 311 4.99 19.66 3.97
N ALA A 312 5.23 18.53 4.61
CA ALA A 312 5.91 18.44 5.90
C ALA A 312 7.33 19.01 5.89
N PHE A 313 7.97 19.12 4.73
CA PHE A 313 9.29 19.75 4.60
C PHE A 313 9.26 21.29 4.77
N THR A 314 8.12 21.93 4.48
CA THR A 314 8.03 23.40 4.31
C THR A 314 6.96 24.08 5.15
N GLU A 315 6.03 23.32 5.72
CA GLU A 315 4.99 23.86 6.60
C GLU A 315 5.42 23.78 8.07
N ASP A 316 4.95 24.72 8.88
CA ASP A 316 5.34 24.84 10.29
C ASP A 316 4.44 24.01 11.24
N HIS A 317 3.28 23.57 10.77
CA HIS A 317 2.30 22.90 11.62
C HIS A 317 1.52 21.82 10.88
N ILE A 318 1.37 20.64 11.51
CA ILE A 318 0.75 19.47 10.89
C ILE A 318 -0.70 19.70 10.44
N ARG A 319 -1.49 20.49 11.16
CA ARG A 319 -2.86 20.81 10.75
C ARG A 319 -2.91 21.59 9.44
N THR A 320 -1.94 22.48 9.20
CA THR A 320 -1.82 23.17 7.91
C THR A 320 -1.46 22.20 6.79
N VAL A 321 -0.59 21.22 7.07
CA VAL A 321 -0.26 20.16 6.11
C VAL A 321 -1.51 19.37 5.72
N ILE A 322 -2.30 18.93 6.71
CA ILE A 322 -3.54 18.17 6.46
C ILE A 322 -4.53 18.99 5.63
N GLU A 323 -4.80 20.25 6.04
CA GLU A 323 -5.76 21.11 5.34
C GLU A 323 -5.37 21.32 3.88
N LYS A 324 -4.08 21.58 3.61
CA LYS A 324 -3.57 21.75 2.25
C LYS A 324 -3.63 20.45 1.45
N ALA A 325 -3.21 19.33 2.05
CA ALA A 325 -3.23 18.03 1.37
C ALA A 325 -4.66 17.62 0.99
N VAL A 326 -5.64 17.81 1.88
CA VAL A 326 -7.06 17.56 1.60
C VAL A 326 -7.56 18.44 0.46
N ASP A 327 -7.24 19.74 0.47
CA ASP A 327 -7.70 20.69 -0.56
C ASP A 327 -7.08 20.41 -1.95
N MET A 328 -5.91 19.77 -2.01
CA MET A 328 -5.23 19.39 -3.24
C MET A 328 -5.78 18.10 -3.88
N ILE A 329 -6.66 17.35 -3.20
CA ILE A 329 -7.34 16.18 -3.80
C ILE A 329 -8.50 16.66 -4.67
N PRO A 330 -8.74 16.07 -5.86
CA PRO A 330 -9.85 16.48 -6.72
C PRO A 330 -11.19 16.45 -5.98
N HIS A 331 -11.87 17.61 -5.86
CA HIS A 331 -13.06 17.79 -5.03
C HIS A 331 -14.27 16.95 -5.49
N LYS A 332 -14.26 16.44 -6.71
CA LYS A 332 -15.33 15.57 -7.23
C LYS A 332 -15.03 14.06 -7.05
N SER A 333 -13.92 13.72 -6.40
CA SER A 333 -13.61 12.33 -6.05
C SER A 333 -14.31 11.89 -4.78
N GLU A 334 -14.58 10.60 -4.66
CA GLU A 334 -15.09 10.04 -3.40
C GLU A 334 -14.01 10.10 -2.30
N TYR A 335 -12.74 9.89 -2.65
CA TYR A 335 -11.63 10.02 -1.71
C TYR A 335 -11.57 11.40 -1.04
N TYR A 336 -11.80 12.49 -1.80
CA TYR A 336 -11.92 13.83 -1.22
C TYR A 336 -13.06 13.90 -0.21
N ALA A 337 -14.24 13.35 -0.56
CA ALA A 337 -15.38 13.35 0.35
C ALA A 337 -15.06 12.61 1.68
N VAL A 338 -14.23 11.57 1.62
CA VAL A 338 -13.78 10.82 2.80
C VAL A 338 -12.86 11.67 3.69
N VAL A 339 -11.73 12.16 3.14
CA VAL A 339 -10.75 12.91 3.93
C VAL A 339 -11.28 14.26 4.40
N LYS A 340 -12.13 14.89 3.59
CA LYS A 340 -12.83 16.13 3.96
C LYS A 340 -13.81 15.92 5.12
N HIS A 341 -14.55 14.82 5.10
CA HIS A 341 -15.48 14.49 6.18
C HIS A 341 -14.73 14.26 7.50
N ALA A 342 -13.65 13.48 7.49
CA ALA A 342 -12.82 13.27 8.66
C ALA A 342 -12.25 14.61 9.20
N LEU A 343 -11.73 15.47 8.30
CA LEU A 343 -11.20 16.79 8.67
C LEU A 343 -12.28 17.71 9.26
N ASP A 344 -13.49 17.71 8.71
CA ASP A 344 -14.59 18.53 9.23
C ASP A 344 -14.99 18.09 10.63
N LEU A 345 -15.13 16.78 10.85
CA LEU A 345 -15.39 16.22 12.18
C LEU A 345 -14.27 16.57 13.18
N CYS A 346 -13.01 16.51 12.76
CA CYS A 346 -11.88 16.92 13.58
C CYS A 346 -11.97 18.38 14.02
N LYS A 347 -12.41 19.28 13.13
CA LYS A 347 -12.60 20.72 13.43
C LYS A 347 -13.75 21.00 14.39
N GLU A 348 -14.76 20.14 14.41
CA GLU A 348 -15.97 20.28 15.23
C GLU A 348 -15.83 19.63 16.62
N ASN A 349 -14.82 18.79 16.83
CA ASN A 349 -14.66 18.03 18.07
C ASN A 349 -13.33 18.36 18.79
N SER A 350 -13.29 18.09 20.10
CA SER A 350 -12.14 18.39 20.96
C SER A 350 -11.27 17.15 21.25
N SER A 351 -11.73 15.93 20.94
CA SER A 351 -10.99 14.68 21.10
C SER A 351 -11.22 13.73 19.93
N TRP A 352 -10.33 12.76 19.76
CA TRP A 352 -10.31 11.86 18.62
C TRP A 352 -11.38 10.76 18.68
N GLU A 353 -11.72 10.24 19.88
CA GLU A 353 -12.58 9.07 20.02
C GLU A 353 -13.99 9.26 19.40
N PRO A 354 -14.72 10.35 19.64
CA PRO A 354 -16.03 10.52 19.03
C PRO A 354 -15.93 10.68 17.49
N VAL A 355 -14.85 11.27 16.99
CA VAL A 355 -14.60 11.42 15.56
C VAL A 355 -14.33 10.07 14.93
N TRP A 356 -13.45 9.28 15.54
CA TRP A 356 -13.13 7.93 15.06
C TRP A 356 -14.37 7.01 15.10
N THR A 357 -15.12 7.02 16.20
CA THR A 357 -16.36 6.22 16.33
C THR A 357 -17.34 6.55 15.19
N ALA A 358 -17.47 7.83 14.82
CA ALA A 358 -18.32 8.23 13.69
C ALA A 358 -17.79 7.73 12.34
N CYS A 359 -16.48 7.76 12.13
CA CYS A 359 -15.84 7.24 10.92
C CYS A 359 -15.90 5.70 10.87
N GLU A 360 -15.64 5.00 11.97
CA GLU A 360 -15.72 3.54 12.05
C GLU A 360 -17.15 3.05 11.72
N GLU A 361 -18.17 3.68 12.26
CA GLU A 361 -19.58 3.38 11.91
C GLU A 361 -19.89 3.67 10.45
N ARG A 362 -19.38 4.79 9.91
CA ARG A 362 -19.59 5.18 8.52
C ARG A 362 -19.00 4.19 7.53
N TYR A 363 -17.81 3.67 7.84
CA TYR A 363 -17.05 2.80 6.94
C TYR A 363 -17.11 1.32 7.32
N LYS A 364 -18.02 0.90 8.19
CA LYS A 364 -18.17 -0.50 8.65
C LYS A 364 -18.44 -1.52 7.55
N GLU A 365 -18.93 -1.09 6.38
CA GLU A 365 -19.17 -1.94 5.21
C GLU A 365 -17.95 -2.05 4.29
N TYR A 366 -16.87 -1.32 4.62
CA TYR A 366 -15.60 -1.40 3.91
C TYR A 366 -14.65 -2.36 4.63
N ASN A 367 -13.78 -2.99 3.86
CA ASN A 367 -12.73 -3.83 4.44
C ASN A 367 -11.75 -2.97 5.25
N TRP A 368 -11.18 -3.54 6.30
CA TRP A 368 -10.17 -2.86 7.13
C TRP A 368 -8.91 -2.45 6.36
N ILE A 369 -8.63 -3.08 5.19
CA ILE A 369 -7.54 -2.73 4.27
C ILE A 369 -7.96 -1.63 3.28
N HIS A 370 -9.24 -1.24 3.21
CA HIS A 370 -9.70 -0.25 2.25
C HIS A 370 -9.12 1.14 2.54
N ALA A 371 -8.82 1.93 1.48
CA ALA A 371 -8.23 3.25 1.63
C ALA A 371 -9.05 4.22 2.51
N TYR A 372 -10.39 4.10 2.55
CA TYR A 372 -11.24 5.09 3.22
C TYR A 372 -11.16 5.09 4.75
N PRO A 373 -11.37 3.96 5.48
CA PRO A 373 -11.22 3.98 6.92
C PRO A 373 -9.81 4.39 7.32
N ASN A 374 -8.81 3.95 6.57
CA ASN A 374 -7.42 4.25 6.83
C ASN A 374 -7.05 5.72 6.56
N ALA A 375 -7.55 6.34 5.49
CA ALA A 375 -7.38 7.76 5.25
C ALA A 375 -8.04 8.64 6.33
N ALA A 376 -9.21 8.21 6.84
CA ALA A 376 -9.86 8.90 7.96
C ALA A 376 -9.01 8.80 9.24
N ALA A 377 -8.45 7.62 9.54
CA ALA A 377 -7.54 7.40 10.67
C ALA A 377 -6.29 8.30 10.58
N GLU A 378 -5.64 8.38 9.42
CA GLU A 378 -4.48 9.25 9.21
C GLU A 378 -4.78 10.73 9.50
N VAL A 379 -5.91 11.24 8.99
CA VAL A 379 -6.35 12.62 9.24
C VAL A 379 -6.59 12.85 10.74
N ILE A 380 -7.27 11.92 11.41
CA ILE A 380 -7.63 12.04 12.83
C ILE A 380 -6.38 11.98 13.73
N ALA A 381 -5.51 11.00 13.50
CA ALA A 381 -4.29 10.85 14.29
C ALA A 381 -3.36 12.05 14.18
N LEU A 382 -3.14 12.57 12.96
CA LEU A 382 -2.33 13.78 12.76
C LEU A 382 -2.98 15.03 13.36
N TRP A 383 -4.30 15.17 13.25
CA TRP A 383 -5.02 16.35 13.75
C TRP A 383 -5.00 16.46 15.28
N PHE A 384 -5.32 15.37 15.97
CA PHE A 384 -5.39 15.35 17.43
C PHE A 384 -4.03 15.10 18.10
N GLY A 385 -3.13 14.38 17.45
CA GLY A 385 -1.74 14.23 17.88
C GLY A 385 -0.99 15.56 17.88
N ASN A 386 -1.33 16.47 16.98
CA ASN A 386 -1.01 17.92 17.04
C ASN A 386 0.47 18.21 17.36
N MET A 387 1.40 17.61 16.61
CA MET A 387 2.86 17.69 16.78
C MET A 387 3.43 16.90 17.97
N ASP A 388 2.63 16.18 18.74
CA ASP A 388 3.10 15.26 19.77
C ASP A 388 3.24 13.86 19.17
N PHE A 389 4.49 13.36 19.11
CA PHE A 389 4.79 12.06 18.50
C PHE A 389 4.15 10.90 19.28
N LYS A 390 4.20 10.94 20.61
CA LYS A 390 3.65 9.90 21.47
C LYS A 390 2.12 9.85 21.38
N GLU A 391 1.47 11.00 21.38
CA GLU A 391 0.03 11.08 21.25
C GLU A 391 -0.43 10.63 19.86
N THR A 392 0.30 11.00 18.81
CA THR A 392 0.02 10.51 17.45
C THR A 392 0.16 8.99 17.36
N CYS A 393 1.24 8.41 17.94
CA CYS A 393 1.40 6.96 18.04
C CYS A 393 0.22 6.29 18.76
N HIS A 394 -0.25 6.91 19.86
CA HIS A 394 -1.38 6.40 20.64
C HIS A 394 -2.65 6.36 19.79
N ILE A 395 -3.01 7.49 19.19
CA ILE A 395 -4.26 7.62 18.43
C ILE A 395 -4.26 6.63 17.26
N ILE A 396 -3.25 6.65 16.41
CA ILE A 396 -3.20 5.78 15.23
C ILE A 396 -3.19 4.30 15.59
N ALA A 397 -2.53 3.93 16.71
CA ALA A 397 -2.55 2.56 17.20
C ALA A 397 -3.93 2.14 17.72
N MET A 398 -4.67 3.05 18.38
CA MET A 398 -5.98 2.75 18.94
C MET A 398 -7.09 2.72 17.88
N GLU A 399 -6.91 3.38 16.73
CA GLU A 399 -7.83 3.34 15.60
C GLU A 399 -7.84 1.97 14.93
N GLY A 400 -6.74 1.23 14.99
CA GLY A 400 -6.65 -0.11 14.42
C GLY A 400 -6.70 -0.10 12.90
N GLN A 401 -7.60 -0.88 12.29
CA GLN A 401 -7.68 -1.06 10.84
C GLN A 401 -6.36 -1.61 10.27
N ASP A 402 -5.85 -1.09 9.18
CA ASP A 402 -4.54 -1.43 8.63
C ASP A 402 -3.45 -0.55 9.30
N ALA A 403 -3.22 -0.86 10.57
CA ALA A 403 -2.54 0.03 11.50
C ALA A 403 -1.05 0.26 11.18
N ASP A 404 -0.34 -0.68 10.59
CA ASP A 404 1.05 -0.49 10.15
C ASP A 404 1.10 0.37 8.90
N CYS A 405 0.24 0.09 7.92
CA CYS A 405 0.13 0.86 6.69
C CYS A 405 -0.36 2.30 6.91
N THR A 406 -1.09 2.59 7.99
CA THR A 406 -1.50 3.95 8.36
C THR A 406 -0.50 4.66 9.25
N ALA A 407 0.07 3.96 10.24
CA ALA A 407 1.03 4.58 11.15
C ALA A 407 2.35 4.94 10.46
N ALA A 408 2.78 4.15 9.47
CA ALA A 408 4.02 4.41 8.74
C ALA A 408 4.01 5.79 8.06
N PRO A 409 3.07 6.14 7.17
CA PRO A 409 3.03 7.46 6.52
C PRO A 409 2.75 8.61 7.51
N VAL A 410 1.89 8.41 8.51
CA VAL A 410 1.58 9.39 9.54
C VAL A 410 2.83 9.81 10.29
N LEU A 411 3.60 8.82 10.79
CA LEU A 411 4.79 9.10 11.56
C LEU A 411 5.98 9.53 10.68
N ASN A 412 6.01 9.16 9.39
CA ASN A 412 6.96 9.71 8.42
C ASN A 412 6.79 11.24 8.31
N ALA A 413 5.58 11.71 7.98
CA ALA A 413 5.31 13.14 7.83
C ALA A 413 5.55 13.92 9.13
N LEU A 414 5.08 13.40 10.26
CA LEU A 414 5.28 14.05 11.55
C LEU A 414 6.77 14.13 11.92
N ALA A 415 7.53 13.04 11.77
CA ALA A 415 8.96 13.02 12.10
C ALA A 415 9.79 13.99 11.24
N ILE A 416 9.44 14.17 9.96
CA ILE A 416 10.04 15.19 9.09
C ILE A 416 9.86 16.60 9.68
N MET A 417 8.70 16.89 10.26
CA MET A 417 8.39 18.21 10.83
C MET A 417 9.11 18.47 12.16
N ILE A 418 9.09 17.47 13.07
CA ILE A 418 9.59 17.66 14.43
C ILE A 418 11.07 17.31 14.61
N GLY A 419 11.63 16.49 13.70
CA GLY A 419 13.00 15.96 13.79
C GLY A 419 13.15 14.79 14.79
N LEU A 420 14.25 14.03 14.67
CA LEU A 420 14.52 12.88 15.53
C LEU A 420 14.85 13.24 16.97
N ASP A 421 15.42 14.42 17.21
CA ASP A 421 15.93 14.82 18.53
C ASP A 421 14.82 14.94 19.60
N VAL A 422 13.55 15.04 19.19
CA VAL A 422 12.40 15.13 20.08
C VAL A 422 11.64 13.81 20.22
N ILE A 423 11.98 12.80 19.42
CA ILE A 423 11.37 11.47 19.49
C ILE A 423 12.07 10.68 20.61
N ASP A 424 11.28 10.13 21.54
CA ASP A 424 11.81 9.38 22.67
C ASP A 424 12.57 8.12 22.21
N ASP A 425 13.70 7.88 22.86
CA ASP A 425 14.59 6.73 22.61
C ASP A 425 13.88 5.37 22.70
N SER A 426 12.77 5.27 23.41
CA SER A 426 11.97 4.05 23.51
C SER A 426 11.31 3.64 22.19
N TYR A 427 11.13 4.59 21.26
CA TYR A 427 10.68 4.30 19.90
C TYR A 427 11.85 3.97 18.96
N ILE A 428 12.97 4.70 19.06
CA ILE A 428 14.08 4.60 18.10
C ILE A 428 14.96 3.38 18.39
N LYS A 429 15.41 3.20 19.65
CA LYS A 429 16.39 2.16 20.02
C LYS A 429 15.94 0.74 19.71
N PRO A 430 14.66 0.35 19.91
CA PRO A 430 14.22 -1.01 19.62
C PRO A 430 14.23 -1.36 18.12
N ILE A 431 14.13 -0.39 17.21
CA ILE A 431 14.24 -0.59 15.75
C ILE A 431 15.64 -1.10 15.37
N GLY A 432 16.68 -0.60 16.07
CA GLY A 432 18.07 -0.92 15.73
C GLY A 432 18.60 -0.14 14.53
N ASP A 433 19.49 -0.75 13.76
CA ASP A 433 20.18 -0.10 12.64
C ASP A 433 19.98 -0.82 11.28
N ARG A 434 19.16 -1.89 11.26
CA ARG A 434 19.00 -2.76 10.09
C ARG A 434 17.57 -2.76 9.57
N ILE A 435 17.46 -2.84 8.24
CA ILE A 435 16.22 -3.15 7.53
C ILE A 435 16.32 -4.57 6.99
N LEU A 436 15.27 -5.35 7.23
CA LEU A 436 15.11 -6.71 6.74
C LEU A 436 13.95 -6.74 5.75
N THR A 437 14.15 -7.34 4.59
CA THR A 437 13.10 -7.51 3.58
C THR A 437 13.07 -8.91 2.99
N THR A 438 11.99 -9.24 2.30
CA THR A 438 11.85 -10.48 1.51
C THR A 438 12.20 -10.29 0.03
N MET A 439 12.77 -9.13 -0.34
CA MET A 439 13.15 -8.81 -1.72
C MET A 439 14.24 -9.76 -2.24
N ARG A 440 14.33 -9.92 -3.57
CA ARG A 440 15.40 -10.69 -4.21
C ARG A 440 16.80 -10.08 -4.01
N ARG A 441 16.84 -8.74 -3.86
CA ARG A 441 17.99 -7.96 -3.41
C ARG A 441 17.58 -7.16 -2.18
N TYR A 442 18.51 -6.50 -1.53
CA TYR A 442 18.21 -5.64 -0.36
C TYR A 442 17.58 -6.40 0.82
N GLN A 443 17.99 -7.67 1.04
CA GLN A 443 17.41 -8.51 2.09
C GLN A 443 17.78 -8.08 3.50
N ASP A 444 18.97 -7.50 3.66
CA ASP A 444 19.51 -7.05 4.95
C ASP A 444 20.54 -5.93 4.73
N PHE A 445 20.23 -4.71 5.14
CA PHE A 445 21.08 -3.53 4.97
C PHE A 445 20.82 -2.49 6.08
N LYS A 446 21.64 -1.44 6.15
CA LYS A 446 21.52 -0.44 7.21
C LYS A 446 20.48 0.64 6.87
N ILE A 447 19.75 1.10 7.89
CA ILE A 447 18.84 2.25 7.77
C ILE A 447 19.58 3.48 7.24
N ALA A 448 20.82 3.72 7.71
CA ALA A 448 21.65 4.82 7.24
C ALA A 448 21.97 4.76 5.74
N GLU A 449 22.06 3.55 5.16
CA GLU A 449 22.25 3.38 3.71
C GLU A 449 21.01 3.82 2.94
N LEU A 450 19.81 3.44 3.38
CA LEU A 450 18.55 3.89 2.76
C LEU A 450 18.41 5.42 2.79
N CYS A 451 18.69 6.03 3.94
CA CYS A 451 18.68 7.49 4.08
C CYS A 451 19.67 8.17 3.13
N GLN A 452 20.87 7.62 3.00
CA GLN A 452 21.88 8.12 2.10
C GLN A 452 21.48 7.96 0.63
N TRP A 453 20.97 6.77 0.24
CA TRP A 453 20.47 6.52 -1.13
C TRP A 453 19.38 7.50 -1.51
N THR A 454 18.41 7.74 -0.64
CA THR A 454 17.32 8.69 -0.87
C THR A 454 17.86 10.12 -1.06
N THR A 455 18.74 10.55 -0.15
CA THR A 455 19.33 11.88 -0.18
C THR A 455 20.14 12.11 -1.46
N ASP A 456 20.99 11.16 -1.83
CA ASP A 456 21.83 11.24 -3.02
C ASP A 456 21.01 11.16 -4.31
N ALA A 457 19.97 10.33 -4.35
CA ALA A 457 19.08 10.21 -5.49
C ALA A 457 18.40 11.55 -5.82
N VAL A 458 17.86 12.25 -4.82
CA VAL A 458 17.25 13.58 -5.01
C VAL A 458 18.28 14.59 -5.47
N ARG A 459 19.44 14.68 -4.81
CA ARG A 459 20.52 15.61 -5.17
C ARG A 459 21.00 15.40 -6.60
N ASN A 460 21.14 14.13 -7.02
CA ASN A 460 21.55 13.79 -8.37
C ASN A 460 20.47 14.11 -9.41
N ALA A 461 19.21 13.83 -9.10
CA ALA A 461 18.08 14.13 -9.99
C ALA A 461 17.95 15.65 -10.21
N VAL A 462 18.06 16.46 -9.16
CA VAL A 462 18.04 17.95 -9.27
C VAL A 462 19.24 18.48 -10.05
N LYS A 463 20.43 17.88 -9.92
CA LYS A 463 21.60 18.28 -10.74
C LYS A 463 21.42 17.98 -12.22
N LYS A 464 20.73 16.89 -12.58
CA LYS A 464 20.46 16.52 -13.98
C LYS A 464 19.45 17.46 -14.67
N GLN A 465 18.59 18.14 -13.90
CA GLN A 465 17.61 19.11 -14.43
C GLN A 465 18.18 20.51 -14.66
N LYS A 466 19.36 20.83 -14.10
CA LYS A 466 20.09 22.09 -14.30
C LYS A 466 21.04 22.00 -15.51
#